data_9f2f7122d9bb8a5efaa10ce6e2e1faa9
#
_entry.id   9f2f7122d9bb8a5efaa10ce6e2e1faa9
#
_cell.length_a   1.000
_cell.length_b   1.000
_cell.length_c   1.000
_cell.angle_alpha   90.00
_cell.angle_beta   90.00
_cell.angle_gamma   90.00
#
_symmetry.space_group_name_H-M   'P 1'
#
loop_
_entity.id
_entity.type
_entity.pdbx_description
1 polymer ?
#
loop_
_entity_poly.entity_id
_entity_poly.type
_entity_poly.pdbx_seq_one_letter_code
_entity_poly.pdbx_strand_id
1 'polypeptide(L)'
;MKRNQWVIVLVLAALALMLWSGIKNYKRRKQYAQHHAQQGTLVPESGNNQSVQQDVAADEGLPDLRGKRAPEFNLRTVDGKKVSLSDYKGKAVLINFWATWCAPCKIEMPWLVALRSQYAPQGFEILGVNEDDAGTPRAKLAKFGQEQGLNYPLLVGDDAMSRKYGGVEFLPTSYFVGRDGKIVAETAGLVSKSEVEASIKKALAAGGG
;
A
#
# COMPACT_ATOMS: atom_id res chain seq x y z
N MET A 1 -5.38 39.97 -42.07
CA MET A 1 -6.40 39.68 -41.06
C MET A 1 -6.72 38.16 -40.90
N LYS A 2 -6.21 37.25 -41.75
CA LYS A 2 -6.56 35.78 -41.67
C LYS A 2 -5.72 34.95 -40.68
N ARG A 3 -4.57 35.46 -40.21
CA ARG A 3 -3.65 34.66 -39.35
C ARG A 3 -4.08 34.54 -37.89
N ASN A 4 -4.82 35.52 -37.37
CA ASN A 4 -5.29 35.51 -35.98
C ASN A 4 -6.56 34.65 -35.77
N GLN A 5 -7.34 34.39 -36.81
CA GLN A 5 -8.55 33.58 -36.71
C GLN A 5 -8.21 32.10 -36.43
N TRP A 6 -7.14 31.56 -37.04
CA TRP A 6 -6.69 30.16 -36.80
C TRP A 6 -6.19 29.96 -35.38
N VAL A 7 -5.52 30.96 -34.80
CA VAL A 7 -5.05 30.90 -33.42
C VAL A 7 -6.23 30.86 -32.44
N ILE A 8 -7.26 31.66 -32.68
CA ILE A 8 -8.47 31.69 -31.88
C ILE A 8 -9.20 30.33 -31.96
N VAL A 9 -9.32 29.75 -33.14
CA VAL A 9 -9.95 28.43 -33.31
C VAL A 9 -9.20 27.33 -32.57
N LEU A 10 -7.86 27.33 -32.61
CA LEU A 10 -7.04 26.34 -31.88
C LEU A 10 -7.16 26.51 -30.36
N VAL A 11 -7.20 27.73 -29.87
CA VAL A 11 -7.38 28.01 -28.42
C VAL A 11 -8.76 27.56 -27.96
N LEU A 12 -9.81 27.84 -28.73
CA LEU A 12 -11.16 27.41 -28.40
C LEU A 12 -11.32 25.89 -28.45
N ALA A 13 -10.68 25.22 -29.42
CA ALA A 13 -10.66 23.74 -29.49
C ALA A 13 -9.93 23.13 -28.29
N ALA A 14 -8.79 23.69 -27.86
CA ALA A 14 -8.05 23.24 -26.68
C ALA A 14 -8.88 23.43 -25.39
N LEU A 15 -9.56 24.55 -25.23
CA LEU A 15 -10.46 24.80 -24.10
C LEU A 15 -11.66 23.85 -24.09
N ALA A 16 -12.25 23.57 -25.25
CA ALA A 16 -13.35 22.61 -25.37
C ALA A 16 -12.91 21.18 -24.98
N LEU A 17 -11.68 20.76 -25.37
CA LEU A 17 -11.12 19.44 -24.98
C LEU A 17 -10.83 19.38 -23.48
N MET A 18 -10.33 20.45 -22.85
CA MET A 18 -10.12 20.50 -21.40
C MET A 18 -11.44 20.42 -20.63
N LEU A 19 -12.47 21.16 -21.07
CA LEU A 19 -13.79 21.11 -20.48
C LEU A 19 -14.45 19.72 -20.63
N TRP A 20 -14.32 19.10 -21.81
CA TRP A 20 -14.86 17.77 -22.05
C TRP A 20 -14.18 16.69 -21.19
N SER A 21 -12.84 16.77 -21.06
CA SER A 21 -12.05 15.90 -20.15
C SER A 21 -12.46 16.11 -18.68
N GLY A 22 -12.65 17.36 -18.25
CA GLY A 22 -13.12 17.68 -16.90
C GLY A 22 -14.51 17.15 -16.60
N ILE A 23 -15.46 17.27 -17.54
CA ILE A 23 -16.83 16.76 -17.38
C ILE A 23 -16.85 15.24 -17.33
N LYS A 24 -16.02 14.55 -18.14
CA LYS A 24 -15.90 13.09 -18.12
C LYS A 24 -15.36 12.57 -16.79
N ASN A 25 -14.36 13.23 -16.23
CA ASN A 25 -13.80 12.93 -14.91
C ASN A 25 -14.79 13.23 -13.76
N TYR A 26 -15.54 14.33 -13.87
CA TYR A 26 -16.56 14.68 -12.88
C TYR A 26 -17.72 13.65 -12.83
N LYS A 27 -18.22 13.20 -14.01
CA LYS A 27 -19.25 12.15 -14.09
C LYS A 27 -18.76 10.83 -13.49
N ARG A 28 -17.50 10.44 -13.75
CA ARG A 28 -16.92 9.22 -13.20
C ARG A 28 -16.84 9.29 -11.67
N ARG A 29 -16.37 10.43 -11.10
CA ARG A 29 -16.33 10.64 -9.63
C ARG A 29 -17.71 10.60 -8.99
N LYS A 30 -18.75 11.12 -9.65
CA LYS A 30 -20.11 11.12 -9.13
C LYS A 30 -20.73 9.71 -9.12
N GLN A 31 -20.42 8.88 -10.12
CA GLN A 31 -20.82 7.46 -10.13
C GLN A 31 -20.17 6.66 -9.00
N TYR A 32 -18.85 6.86 -8.75
CA TYR A 32 -18.18 6.22 -7.62
C TYR A 32 -18.80 6.61 -6.27
N ALA A 33 -19.11 7.89 -6.06
CA ALA A 33 -19.74 8.35 -4.81
C ALA A 33 -21.15 7.80 -4.61
N GLN A 34 -21.94 7.61 -5.68
CA GLN A 34 -23.30 7.05 -5.59
C GLN A 34 -23.30 5.54 -5.32
N HIS A 35 -22.35 4.78 -5.86
CA HIS A 35 -22.20 3.35 -5.56
C HIS A 35 -21.85 3.09 -4.09
N HIS A 36 -21.01 3.92 -3.48
CA HIS A 36 -20.65 3.78 -2.06
C HIS A 36 -21.74 4.29 -1.09
N ALA A 37 -22.61 5.21 -1.50
CA ALA A 37 -23.71 5.70 -0.66
C ALA A 37 -24.90 4.71 -0.57
N GLN A 38 -25.05 3.78 -1.50
CA GLN A 38 -26.13 2.78 -1.49
C GLN A 38 -25.82 1.49 -0.72
N GLN A 39 -24.57 1.28 -0.29
CA GLN A 39 -24.17 0.11 0.51
C GLN A 39 -24.27 0.33 2.03
N GLY A 40 -24.76 1.49 2.47
CA GLY A 40 -24.78 1.93 3.88
C GLY A 40 -26.08 1.74 4.65
N THR A 41 -27.10 1.03 4.16
CA THR A 41 -28.32 0.76 4.95
C THR A 41 -28.96 -0.53 4.50
N LEU A 42 -28.80 -1.60 5.26
CA LEU A 42 -29.82 -2.61 5.55
C LEU A 42 -29.23 -3.65 6.53
N VAL A 43 -29.52 -3.50 7.79
CA VAL A 43 -29.55 -4.60 8.76
C VAL A 43 -30.95 -5.18 8.73
N PRO A 44 -31.15 -6.44 8.39
CA PRO A 44 -32.33 -7.20 8.81
C PRO A 44 -31.90 -8.24 9.84
N GLU A 45 -32.53 -8.15 10.99
CA GLU A 45 -32.59 -9.20 12.01
C GLU A 45 -33.39 -10.40 11.51
N SER A 46 -32.98 -11.59 11.99
CA SER A 46 -33.71 -12.88 12.01
C SER A 46 -33.53 -13.89 10.88
N GLY A 47 -32.77 -14.92 11.24
CA GLY A 47 -33.11 -16.36 11.16
C GLY A 47 -33.39 -16.98 9.80
N ASN A 48 -32.44 -17.68 9.22
CA ASN A 48 -32.49 -19.12 8.94
C ASN A 48 -31.25 -19.61 8.16
N ASN A 49 -30.69 -20.75 8.60
CA ASN A 49 -29.60 -21.42 7.90
C ASN A 49 -30.04 -21.90 6.52
N GLN A 50 -29.44 -21.34 5.47
CA GLN A 50 -29.24 -22.03 4.20
C GLN A 50 -27.95 -21.48 3.58
N SER A 51 -27.02 -22.39 3.33
CA SER A 51 -25.77 -22.18 2.62
C SER A 51 -26.04 -21.62 1.22
N VAL A 52 -25.93 -20.30 1.07
CA VAL A 52 -25.82 -19.65 -0.24
C VAL A 52 -24.33 -19.48 -0.48
N GLN A 53 -23.75 -20.37 -1.29
CA GLN A 53 -22.52 -20.06 -2.00
C GLN A 53 -22.83 -18.88 -2.91
N GLN A 54 -22.59 -17.68 -2.41
CA GLN A 54 -22.49 -16.51 -3.26
C GLN A 54 -21.12 -16.55 -3.93
N ASP A 55 -21.11 -16.83 -5.22
CA ASP A 55 -20.07 -16.42 -6.14
C ASP A 55 -19.97 -14.89 -6.05
N VAL A 56 -19.21 -14.40 -5.08
CA VAL A 56 -18.75 -13.01 -5.06
C VAL A 56 -17.85 -12.86 -6.28
N ALA A 57 -18.35 -12.12 -7.26
CA ALA A 57 -17.57 -11.59 -8.37
C ALA A 57 -16.22 -11.13 -7.80
N ALA A 58 -15.14 -11.57 -8.43
CA ALA A 58 -13.79 -11.24 -8.04
C ALA A 58 -13.68 -9.74 -7.80
N ASP A 59 -13.51 -9.38 -6.54
CA ASP A 59 -13.04 -8.06 -6.14
C ASP A 59 -11.67 -7.90 -6.83
N GLU A 60 -11.56 -6.95 -7.75
CA GLU A 60 -10.30 -6.59 -8.42
C GLU A 60 -9.37 -5.85 -7.43
N GLY A 61 -9.36 -6.28 -6.17
CA GLY A 61 -8.45 -5.90 -5.12
C GLY A 61 -7.17 -6.74 -5.18
N LEU A 62 -6.19 -6.36 -4.36
CA LEU A 62 -4.95 -7.12 -4.16
C LEU A 62 -5.27 -8.60 -3.92
N PRO A 63 -4.53 -9.56 -4.53
CA PRO A 63 -4.76 -10.97 -4.28
C PRO A 63 -4.55 -11.26 -2.79
N ASP A 64 -5.55 -11.86 -2.14
CA ASP A 64 -5.47 -12.24 -0.73
C ASP A 64 -4.29 -13.22 -0.50
N LEU A 65 -3.24 -12.72 0.13
CA LEU A 65 -2.04 -13.46 0.47
C LEU A 65 -2.07 -13.99 1.92
N ARG A 66 -3.12 -13.73 2.69
CA ARG A 66 -3.25 -14.21 4.08
C ARG A 66 -3.21 -15.73 4.16
N GLY A 67 -2.45 -16.25 5.12
CA GLY A 67 -2.22 -17.69 5.31
C GLY A 67 -1.17 -18.27 4.35
N LYS A 68 -0.80 -17.60 3.28
CA LYS A 68 0.26 -18.04 2.36
C LYS A 68 1.64 -17.66 2.90
N ARG A 69 2.66 -18.39 2.46
CA ARG A 69 4.05 -18.00 2.73
C ARG A 69 4.36 -16.68 2.02
N ALA A 70 4.95 -15.73 2.74
CA ALA A 70 5.38 -14.47 2.16
C ALA A 70 6.36 -14.71 1.00
N PRO A 71 6.15 -14.09 -0.18
CA PRO A 71 7.04 -14.24 -1.32
C PRO A 71 8.45 -13.77 -1.00
N GLU A 72 9.45 -14.60 -1.33
CA GLU A 72 10.86 -14.27 -1.16
C GLU A 72 11.30 -13.16 -2.12
N PHE A 73 12.17 -12.28 -1.61
CA PHE A 73 12.80 -11.22 -2.38
C PHE A 73 14.27 -11.05 -2.04
N ASN A 74 15.00 -10.40 -2.93
CA ASN A 74 16.38 -9.97 -2.75
C ASN A 74 16.51 -8.54 -3.25
N LEU A 75 16.47 -7.57 -2.35
CA LEU A 75 16.55 -6.14 -2.65
C LEU A 75 17.83 -5.53 -2.09
N ARG A 76 18.04 -4.27 -2.38
CA ARG A 76 19.09 -3.46 -1.75
C ARG A 76 18.47 -2.37 -0.89
N THR A 77 19.10 -2.11 0.24
CA THR A 77 18.80 -0.93 1.04
C THR A 77 19.27 0.35 0.34
N VAL A 78 18.79 1.48 0.80
CA VAL A 78 19.23 2.80 0.31
C VAL A 78 20.73 3.04 0.52
N ASP A 79 21.36 2.39 1.50
CA ASP A 79 22.82 2.38 1.74
C ASP A 79 23.57 1.27 0.97
N GLY A 80 22.85 0.50 0.13
CA GLY A 80 23.43 -0.45 -0.83
C GLY A 80 23.61 -1.88 -0.33
N LYS A 81 23.31 -2.19 0.94
CA LYS A 81 23.38 -3.55 1.48
C LYS A 81 22.33 -4.45 0.81
N LYS A 82 22.68 -5.71 0.59
CA LYS A 82 21.72 -6.72 0.14
C LYS A 82 20.87 -7.18 1.32
N VAL A 83 19.57 -7.32 1.09
CA VAL A 83 18.59 -7.77 2.08
C VAL A 83 17.63 -8.74 1.41
N SER A 84 17.38 -9.87 2.05
CA SER A 84 16.37 -10.85 1.68
C SER A 84 15.37 -11.06 2.81
N LEU A 85 14.16 -11.53 2.51
CA LEU A 85 13.19 -11.88 3.54
C LEU A 85 13.74 -12.99 4.45
N SER A 86 14.51 -13.92 3.89
CA SER A 86 15.15 -15.02 4.64
C SER A 86 16.13 -14.57 5.72
N ASP A 87 16.65 -13.33 5.67
CA ASP A 87 17.51 -12.77 6.72
C ASP A 87 16.74 -12.50 8.03
N TYR A 88 15.41 -12.53 7.96
CA TYR A 88 14.49 -12.25 9.07
C TYR A 88 13.75 -13.50 9.57
N LYS A 89 14.23 -14.72 9.24
CA LYS A 89 13.62 -15.97 9.72
C LYS A 89 13.46 -15.97 11.24
N GLY A 90 12.29 -16.38 11.72
CA GLY A 90 11.97 -16.41 13.15
C GLY A 90 11.59 -15.06 13.76
N LYS A 91 11.63 -13.97 12.98
CA LYS A 91 11.10 -12.67 13.37
C LYS A 91 9.72 -12.44 12.77
N ALA A 92 8.90 -11.68 13.46
CA ALA A 92 7.72 -11.06 12.85
C ALA A 92 8.18 -9.86 12.01
N VAL A 93 7.66 -9.72 10.78
CA VAL A 93 8.09 -8.68 9.85
C VAL A 93 6.88 -7.92 9.29
N LEU A 94 6.96 -6.61 9.29
CA LEU A 94 6.08 -5.75 8.50
C LEU A 94 6.81 -5.37 7.21
N ILE A 95 6.27 -5.78 6.07
CA ILE A 95 6.70 -5.30 4.75
C ILE A 95 5.73 -4.19 4.36
N ASN A 96 6.24 -2.95 4.34
CA ASN A 96 5.44 -1.74 4.08
C ASN A 96 5.89 -1.10 2.77
N PHE A 97 4.99 -1.02 1.79
CA PHE A 97 5.21 -0.36 0.51
C PHE A 97 4.83 1.11 0.61
N TRP A 98 5.74 1.99 0.21
CA TRP A 98 5.60 3.44 0.35
C TRP A 98 6.32 4.21 -0.76
N ALA A 99 5.99 5.51 -0.91
CA ALA A 99 6.71 6.41 -1.81
C ALA A 99 6.93 7.80 -1.19
N THR A 100 7.93 8.54 -1.68
CA THR A 100 8.24 9.89 -1.16
C THR A 100 7.13 10.90 -1.42
N TRP A 101 6.33 10.69 -2.45
CA TRP A 101 5.18 11.54 -2.82
C TRP A 101 3.86 11.11 -2.16
N CYS A 102 3.83 9.96 -1.48
CA CYS A 102 2.63 9.40 -0.85
C CYS A 102 2.30 10.15 0.46
N ALA A 103 1.29 11.00 0.44
CA ALA A 103 0.87 11.75 1.63
C ALA A 103 0.36 10.85 2.77
N PRO A 104 -0.50 9.81 2.53
CA PRO A 104 -0.93 8.89 3.58
C PRO A 104 0.24 8.13 4.21
N CYS A 105 1.27 7.75 3.43
CA CYS A 105 2.45 7.07 3.96
C CYS A 105 3.20 7.94 5.00
N LYS A 106 3.29 9.25 4.75
CA LYS A 106 3.93 10.19 5.70
C LYS A 106 3.16 10.29 7.02
N ILE A 107 1.84 10.09 7.00
CA ILE A 107 1.01 10.09 8.21
C ILE A 107 1.31 8.87 9.08
N GLU A 108 1.50 7.68 8.49
CA GLU A 108 1.77 6.46 9.25
C GLU A 108 3.24 6.32 9.74
N MET A 109 4.21 6.93 9.04
CA MET A 109 5.64 6.78 9.35
C MET A 109 6.00 7.04 10.82
N PRO A 110 5.51 8.11 11.49
CA PRO A 110 5.78 8.31 12.91
C PRO A 110 5.24 7.17 13.79
N TRP A 111 4.10 6.57 13.41
CA TRP A 111 3.56 5.43 14.14
C TRP A 111 4.43 4.19 13.95
N LEU A 112 4.88 3.94 12.74
CA LEU A 112 5.77 2.83 12.41
C LEU A 112 7.09 2.93 13.17
N VAL A 113 7.68 4.13 13.24
CA VAL A 113 8.90 4.40 14.03
C VAL A 113 8.71 4.05 15.51
N ALA A 114 7.60 4.50 16.10
CA ALA A 114 7.28 4.22 17.50
C ALA A 114 7.01 2.72 17.74
N LEU A 115 6.20 2.09 16.87
CA LEU A 115 5.85 0.67 16.98
C LEU A 115 7.08 -0.22 16.77
N ARG A 116 7.95 0.10 15.82
CA ARG A 116 9.21 -0.63 15.65
C ARG A 116 10.06 -0.55 16.91
N SER A 117 10.24 0.63 17.50
CA SER A 117 10.99 0.80 18.75
C SER A 117 10.38 -0.01 19.90
N GLN A 118 9.06 -0.08 20.00
CA GLN A 118 8.34 -0.80 21.04
C GLN A 118 8.45 -2.33 20.89
N TYR A 119 8.37 -2.85 19.67
CA TYR A 119 8.27 -4.28 19.41
C TYR A 119 9.57 -4.96 18.93
N ALA A 120 10.62 -4.19 18.56
CA ALA A 120 11.90 -4.75 18.15
C ALA A 120 12.53 -5.70 19.20
N PRO A 121 12.48 -5.41 20.54
CA PRO A 121 12.99 -6.34 21.55
C PRO A 121 12.24 -7.68 21.57
N GLN A 122 11.03 -7.73 21.04
CA GLN A 122 10.23 -8.95 20.92
C GLN A 122 10.46 -9.71 19.61
N GLY A 123 11.45 -9.29 18.80
CA GLY A 123 11.78 -9.92 17.53
C GLY A 123 10.86 -9.46 16.38
N PHE A 124 10.47 -8.20 16.38
CA PHE A 124 9.75 -7.54 15.29
C PHE A 124 10.67 -6.65 14.46
N GLU A 125 10.47 -6.61 13.14
CA GLU A 125 11.17 -5.69 12.24
C GLU A 125 10.21 -5.10 11.18
N ILE A 126 10.57 -3.93 10.66
CA ILE A 126 9.89 -3.27 9.54
C ILE A 126 10.85 -3.19 8.35
N LEU A 127 10.35 -3.52 7.18
CA LEU A 127 11.05 -3.37 5.90
C LEU A 127 10.25 -2.40 5.04
N GLY A 128 10.71 -1.17 4.90
CA GLY A 128 10.07 -0.15 4.09
C GLY A 128 10.51 -0.29 2.62
N VAL A 129 9.64 -0.82 1.76
CA VAL A 129 9.89 -1.01 0.33
C VAL A 129 9.44 0.24 -0.42
N ASN A 130 10.39 0.93 -1.04
CA ASN A 130 10.10 2.17 -1.76
C ASN A 130 9.63 1.88 -3.19
N GLU A 131 8.54 2.51 -3.58
CA GLU A 131 7.87 2.42 -4.90
C GLU A 131 7.98 3.74 -5.70
N ASP A 132 8.98 4.59 -5.44
CA ASP A 132 9.28 5.70 -6.33
C ASP A 132 9.81 5.17 -7.68
N ASP A 133 9.74 5.99 -8.73
CA ASP A 133 10.22 5.61 -10.06
C ASP A 133 11.64 5.00 -10.02
N ALA A 134 11.88 3.98 -10.85
CA ALA A 134 13.12 3.20 -10.90
C ALA A 134 14.41 4.04 -11.07
N GLY A 135 14.28 5.28 -11.56
CA GLY A 135 15.39 6.24 -11.69
C GLY A 135 15.65 7.09 -10.43
N THR A 136 14.86 6.93 -9.36
CA THR A 136 15.02 7.76 -8.16
C THR A 136 16.36 7.46 -7.47
N PRO A 137 17.23 8.47 -7.28
CA PRO A 137 18.54 8.25 -6.66
C PRO A 137 18.40 7.75 -5.21
N ARG A 138 19.11 6.69 -4.85
CA ARG A 138 19.13 6.14 -3.50
C ARG A 138 19.47 7.18 -2.43
N ALA A 139 20.35 8.14 -2.75
CA ALA A 139 20.68 9.25 -1.85
C ALA A 139 19.47 10.13 -1.51
N LYS A 140 18.53 10.33 -2.47
CA LYS A 140 17.26 11.04 -2.22
C LYS A 140 16.39 10.28 -1.24
N LEU A 141 16.28 8.95 -1.39
CA LEU A 141 15.52 8.09 -0.49
C LEU A 141 16.14 8.05 0.91
N ALA A 142 17.45 7.94 1.00
CA ALA A 142 18.18 7.98 2.27
C ALA A 142 17.98 9.30 3.01
N LYS A 143 18.08 10.43 2.29
CA LYS A 143 17.83 11.76 2.84
C LYS A 143 16.38 11.88 3.35
N PHE A 144 15.40 11.44 2.56
CA PHE A 144 14.00 11.41 2.99
C PHE A 144 13.82 10.60 4.27
N GLY A 145 14.41 9.39 4.34
CA GLY A 145 14.35 8.55 5.54
C GLY A 145 14.91 9.24 6.78
N GLN A 146 16.02 9.97 6.64
CA GLN A 146 16.61 10.78 7.72
C GLN A 146 15.69 11.93 8.14
N GLU A 147 15.14 12.67 7.19
CA GLU A 147 14.21 13.79 7.44
C GLU A 147 12.91 13.33 8.13
N GLN A 148 12.42 12.13 7.83
CA GLN A 148 11.25 11.53 8.47
C GLN A 148 11.60 10.77 9.78
N GLY A 149 12.88 10.71 10.17
CA GLY A 149 13.34 10.00 11.37
C GLY A 149 13.09 8.48 11.32
N LEU A 150 13.09 7.88 10.12
CA LEU A 150 12.82 6.44 9.96
C LEU A 150 13.95 5.62 10.56
N ASN A 151 13.61 4.70 11.44
CA ASN A 151 14.54 3.89 12.22
C ASN A 151 14.58 2.42 11.77
N TYR A 152 14.09 2.11 10.58
CA TYR A 152 14.01 0.77 10.00
C TYR A 152 14.63 0.73 8.59
N PRO A 153 15.01 -0.46 8.08
CA PRO A 153 15.58 -0.62 6.76
C PRO A 153 14.67 -0.10 5.65
N LEU A 154 15.23 0.79 4.81
CA LEU A 154 14.57 1.27 3.60
C LEU A 154 15.16 0.53 2.41
N LEU A 155 14.31 -0.21 1.70
CA LEU A 155 14.66 -1.03 0.54
C LEU A 155 14.23 -0.31 -0.74
N VAL A 156 15.05 -0.41 -1.77
CA VAL A 156 14.67 0.04 -3.11
C VAL A 156 13.84 -1.07 -3.75
N GLY A 157 12.55 -0.82 -3.93
CA GLY A 157 11.62 -1.73 -4.58
C GLY A 157 11.92 -1.91 -6.07
N ASP A 158 11.36 -2.94 -6.64
CA ASP A 158 11.37 -3.20 -8.08
C ASP A 158 10.03 -3.82 -8.53
N ASP A 159 9.76 -3.79 -9.83
CA ASP A 159 8.53 -4.36 -10.40
C ASP A 159 8.33 -5.84 -10.08
N ALA A 160 9.42 -6.60 -9.89
CA ALA A 160 9.34 -8.02 -9.56
C ALA A 160 8.83 -8.22 -8.13
N MET A 161 9.27 -7.38 -7.19
CA MET A 161 8.78 -7.35 -5.82
C MET A 161 7.30 -6.96 -5.78
N SER A 162 6.92 -5.86 -6.42
CA SER A 162 5.55 -5.39 -6.49
C SER A 162 4.61 -6.47 -7.04
N ARG A 163 4.95 -7.11 -8.19
CA ARG A 163 4.16 -8.21 -8.76
C ARG A 163 4.02 -9.42 -7.84
N LYS A 164 5.06 -9.80 -7.11
CA LYS A 164 5.00 -10.94 -6.16
C LYS A 164 4.03 -10.69 -5.01
N TYR A 165 3.86 -9.42 -4.64
CA TYR A 165 2.94 -8.98 -3.59
C TYR A 165 1.62 -8.43 -4.17
N GLY A 166 1.23 -8.90 -5.37
CA GLY A 166 -0.08 -8.65 -5.94
C GLY A 166 -0.18 -7.43 -6.84
N GLY A 167 0.95 -6.82 -7.23
CA GLY A 167 0.93 -5.61 -8.04
C GLY A 167 0.43 -4.42 -7.21
N VAL A 168 1.25 -3.93 -6.28
CA VAL A 168 0.91 -2.86 -5.33
C VAL A 168 0.39 -1.61 -6.05
N GLU A 169 -0.93 -1.46 -6.14
CA GLU A 169 -1.60 -0.35 -6.83
C GLU A 169 -1.93 0.82 -5.88
N PHE A 170 -2.01 0.54 -4.58
CA PHE A 170 -2.35 1.52 -3.56
C PHE A 170 -1.20 1.70 -2.58
N LEU A 171 -0.99 2.94 -2.12
CA LEU A 171 0.01 3.23 -1.10
C LEU A 171 -0.64 4.00 0.08
N PRO A 172 -0.24 3.67 1.31
CA PRO A 172 0.63 2.56 1.70
C PRO A 172 -0.05 1.20 1.55
N THR A 173 0.74 0.14 1.27
CA THR A 173 0.26 -1.24 1.37
C THR A 173 1.18 -2.00 2.31
N SER A 174 0.61 -2.79 3.21
CA SER A 174 1.35 -3.45 4.28
C SER A 174 1.02 -4.92 4.38
N TYR A 175 2.05 -5.77 4.48
CA TYR A 175 1.94 -7.20 4.73
C TYR A 175 2.61 -7.55 6.05
N PHE A 176 1.86 -8.16 6.95
CA PHE A 176 2.35 -8.59 8.26
C PHE A 176 2.69 -10.07 8.22
N VAL A 177 3.96 -10.39 8.35
CA VAL A 177 4.51 -11.74 8.24
C VAL A 177 4.80 -12.28 9.64
N GLY A 178 4.27 -13.46 9.96
CA GLY A 178 4.53 -14.16 11.20
C GLY A 178 5.93 -14.77 11.26
N ARG A 179 6.36 -15.22 12.43
CA ARG A 179 7.64 -15.89 12.65
C ARG A 179 7.79 -17.17 11.84
N ASP A 180 6.67 -17.81 11.45
CA ASP A 180 6.60 -18.97 10.57
C ASP A 180 6.77 -18.61 9.08
N GLY A 181 6.88 -17.32 8.76
CA GLY A 181 7.03 -16.80 7.40
C GLY A 181 5.72 -16.72 6.62
N LYS A 182 4.55 -16.86 7.25
CA LYS A 182 3.25 -16.70 6.60
C LYS A 182 2.70 -15.29 6.83
N ILE A 183 1.99 -14.77 5.85
CA ILE A 183 1.27 -13.51 5.95
C ILE A 183 0.03 -13.72 6.84
N VAL A 184 -0.06 -12.98 7.93
CA VAL A 184 -1.16 -13.08 8.91
C VAL A 184 -2.18 -11.96 8.79
N ALA A 185 -1.78 -10.84 8.19
CA ALA A 185 -2.63 -9.70 7.88
C ALA A 185 -2.06 -8.90 6.71
N GLU A 186 -2.92 -8.17 6.02
CA GLU A 186 -2.56 -7.22 4.97
C GLU A 186 -3.48 -6.00 5.04
N THR A 187 -2.99 -4.83 4.65
CA THR A 187 -3.77 -3.59 4.57
C THR A 187 -3.39 -2.82 3.32
N ALA A 188 -4.39 -2.21 2.66
CA ALA A 188 -4.20 -1.30 1.54
C ALA A 188 -4.77 0.08 1.91
N GLY A 189 -4.00 1.14 1.68
CA GLY A 189 -4.30 2.49 2.13
C GLY A 189 -4.00 2.72 3.61
N LEU A 190 -4.22 3.96 4.05
CA LEU A 190 -4.01 4.37 5.44
C LEU A 190 -5.10 3.77 6.34
N VAL A 191 -4.68 2.97 7.30
CA VAL A 191 -5.52 2.44 8.38
C VAL A 191 -5.19 3.13 9.70
N SER A 192 -5.89 2.81 10.79
CA SER A 192 -5.60 3.39 12.10
C SER A 192 -4.32 2.79 12.72
N LYS A 193 -3.64 3.56 13.58
CA LYS A 193 -2.47 3.06 14.34
C LYS A 193 -2.80 1.80 15.13
N SER A 194 -4.01 1.70 15.69
CA SER A 194 -4.47 0.55 16.47
C SER A 194 -4.62 -0.72 15.62
N GLU A 195 -5.03 -0.61 14.34
CA GLU A 195 -5.11 -1.74 13.42
C GLU A 195 -3.72 -2.22 13.02
N VAL A 196 -2.78 -1.29 12.74
CA VAL A 196 -1.38 -1.63 12.50
C VAL A 196 -0.80 -2.38 13.71
N GLU A 197 -1.00 -1.85 14.92
CA GLU A 197 -0.51 -2.47 16.15
C GLU A 197 -1.13 -3.85 16.41
N ALA A 198 -2.43 -4.02 16.19
CA ALA A 198 -3.10 -5.31 16.30
C ALA A 198 -2.52 -6.35 15.33
N SER A 199 -2.24 -5.95 14.09
CA SER A 199 -1.61 -6.80 13.07
C SER A 199 -0.17 -7.18 13.43
N ILE A 200 0.60 -6.27 14.03
CA ILE A 200 1.95 -6.56 14.57
C ILE A 200 1.86 -7.61 15.69
N LYS A 201 0.94 -7.46 16.65
CA LYS A 201 0.73 -8.43 17.73
C LYS A 201 0.34 -9.81 17.18
N LYS A 202 -0.51 -9.85 16.14
CA LYS A 202 -0.87 -11.09 15.46
C LYS A 202 0.36 -11.74 14.80
N ALA A 203 1.22 -10.98 14.14
CA ALA A 203 2.46 -11.49 13.53
C ALA A 203 3.44 -12.01 14.59
N LEU A 204 3.58 -11.34 15.72
CA LEU A 204 4.43 -11.78 16.84
C LEU A 204 3.94 -13.09 17.47
N ALA A 205 2.63 -13.31 17.51
CA ALA A 205 2.03 -14.54 18.08
C ALA A 205 2.12 -15.73 17.10
N ALA A 206 2.21 -15.49 15.80
CA ALA A 206 2.24 -16.55 14.80
C ALA A 206 3.62 -17.24 14.76
N GLY A 207 3.65 -18.59 14.91
CA GLY A 207 4.86 -19.40 14.88
C GLY A 207 5.75 -19.29 16.14
N GLY A 208 5.22 -18.77 17.24
CA GLY A 208 5.83 -18.81 18.57
C GLY A 208 5.40 -20.07 19.32
N GLY A 209 6.01 -21.19 19.04
CA GLY A 209 5.85 -22.46 19.73
C GLY A 209 7.19 -23.14 19.86
#